data_70c87342d7728ba7200e8e6d52d60072
#
_entry.id   70c87342d7728ba7200e8e6d52d60072
#
_cell.length_a   1.000
_cell.length_b   1.000
_cell.length_c   1.000
_cell.angle_alpha   90.00
_cell.angle_beta   90.00
_cell.angle_gamma   90.00
#
_symmetry.space_group_name_H-M   'P 1'
#
loop_
_entity.id
_entity.type
_entity.pdbx_description
1 polymer ?
#
loop_
_entity_poly.entity_id
_entity_poly.type
_entity_poly.pdbx_seq_one_letter_code
_entity_poly.pdbx_strand_id
1 'polypeptide(L)'
;MVTEQEIESKVIEIVAEQMGAEKDKINRDTRFVDDLHADSLDFVELVMEFEDEFETSVPDEEAEKMKTVGHAIDYIKTARGAN
;
A
#
# COMPACT_ATOMS: atom_id res chain seq x y z
N MET A 1 -7.21 15.60 -9.60
CA MET A 1 -6.82 15.58 -8.18
C MET A 1 -7.28 14.29 -7.52
N VAL A 2 -6.38 13.59 -6.86
CA VAL A 2 -6.78 12.34 -6.20
C VAL A 2 -7.28 12.61 -4.79
N THR A 3 -8.26 11.83 -4.37
CA THR A 3 -8.82 11.94 -3.01
C THR A 3 -8.23 10.80 -2.17
N GLU A 4 -8.38 10.93 -0.86
CA GLU A 4 -7.96 9.88 0.06
C GLU A 4 -8.69 8.57 -0.23
N GLN A 5 -9.97 8.63 -0.56
CA GLN A 5 -10.77 7.46 -0.90
C GLN A 5 -10.24 6.75 -2.14
N GLU A 6 -9.86 7.52 -3.14
CA GLU A 6 -9.31 6.93 -4.36
C GLU A 6 -7.98 6.23 -4.08
N ILE A 7 -7.12 6.85 -3.25
CA ILE A 7 -5.85 6.26 -2.86
C ILE A 7 -6.09 4.96 -2.10
N GLU A 8 -6.99 5.01 -1.12
CA GLU A 8 -7.31 3.84 -0.30
C GLU A 8 -7.81 2.68 -1.16
N SER A 9 -8.78 2.96 -2.04
CA SER A 9 -9.32 1.94 -2.93
C SER A 9 -8.25 1.32 -3.82
N LYS A 10 -7.38 2.16 -4.37
CA LYS A 10 -6.33 1.69 -5.27
C LYS A 10 -5.27 0.88 -4.53
N VAL A 11 -4.89 1.31 -3.34
CA VAL A 11 -3.92 0.56 -2.52
C VAL A 11 -4.48 -0.82 -2.19
N ILE A 12 -5.73 -0.88 -1.76
CA ILE A 12 -6.37 -2.16 -1.44
C ILE A 12 -6.42 -3.06 -2.66
N GLU A 13 -6.76 -2.50 -3.82
CA GLU A 13 -6.81 -3.25 -5.06
C GLU A 13 -5.44 -3.86 -5.41
N ILE A 14 -4.39 -3.06 -5.32
CA ILE A 14 -3.03 -3.51 -5.60
C ILE A 14 -2.61 -4.62 -4.63
N VAL A 15 -2.88 -4.43 -3.35
CA VAL A 15 -2.54 -5.42 -2.33
C VAL A 15 -3.29 -6.71 -2.57
N ALA A 16 -4.58 -6.63 -2.89
CA ALA A 16 -5.39 -7.80 -3.15
C ALA A 16 -4.86 -8.60 -4.34
N GLU A 17 -4.52 -7.92 -5.41
CA GLU A 17 -3.97 -8.58 -6.59
C GLU A 17 -2.61 -9.22 -6.34
N GLN A 18 -1.72 -8.47 -5.70
CA GLN A 18 -0.36 -8.95 -5.46
C GLN A 18 -0.33 -10.14 -4.50
N MET A 19 -1.16 -10.10 -3.48
CA MET A 19 -1.15 -11.12 -2.44
C MET A 19 -2.20 -12.22 -2.65
N GLY A 20 -3.01 -12.10 -3.68
CA GLY A 20 -4.06 -13.08 -3.94
C GLY A 20 -5.13 -13.12 -2.86
N ALA A 21 -5.43 -11.98 -2.27
CA ALA A 21 -6.42 -11.85 -1.20
C ALA A 21 -7.68 -11.17 -1.70
N GLU A 22 -8.76 -11.33 -0.98
CA GLU A 22 -10.03 -10.68 -1.32
C GLU A 22 -10.05 -9.26 -0.78
N LYS A 23 -10.49 -8.31 -1.61
CA LYS A 23 -10.53 -6.89 -1.25
C LYS A 23 -11.31 -6.62 0.03
N ASP A 24 -12.42 -7.31 0.23
CA ASP A 24 -13.28 -7.08 1.38
C ASP A 24 -12.68 -7.58 2.69
N LYS A 25 -11.56 -8.30 2.60
CA LYS A 25 -10.85 -8.77 3.80
C LYS A 25 -9.64 -7.90 4.12
N ILE A 26 -9.40 -6.87 3.31
CA ILE A 26 -8.27 -5.96 3.50
C ILE A 26 -8.80 -4.62 3.99
N ASN A 27 -8.22 -4.13 5.08
CA ASN A 27 -8.57 -2.81 5.61
C ASN A 27 -7.30 -2.11 6.08
N ARG A 28 -7.44 -0.93 6.66
CA ARG A 28 -6.29 -0.14 7.08
C ARG A 28 -5.44 -0.82 8.15
N ASP A 29 -6.05 -1.69 8.95
CA ASP A 29 -5.35 -2.37 10.03
C ASP A 29 -4.66 -3.66 9.57
N THR A 30 -4.91 -4.10 8.34
CA THR A 30 -4.31 -5.32 7.81
C THR A 30 -2.79 -5.17 7.74
N ARG A 31 -2.08 -6.12 8.31
CA ARG A 31 -0.63 -6.12 8.34
C ARG A 31 -0.07 -6.94 7.20
N PHE A 32 0.93 -6.41 6.53
CA PHE A 32 1.49 -7.08 5.36
C PHE A 32 2.12 -8.43 5.72
N VAL A 33 2.92 -8.46 6.77
CA VAL A 33 3.62 -9.69 7.14
C VAL A 33 2.72 -10.63 7.93
N ASP A 34 2.14 -10.12 9.03
CA ASP A 34 1.40 -10.97 9.95
C ASP A 34 0.05 -11.46 9.41
N ASP A 35 -0.65 -10.59 8.68
CA ASP A 35 -1.98 -10.93 8.17
C ASP A 35 -1.97 -11.47 6.75
N LEU A 36 -1.11 -10.95 5.91
CA LEU A 36 -1.06 -11.33 4.49
C LEU A 36 0.12 -12.25 4.16
N HIS A 37 0.98 -12.49 5.13
CA HIS A 37 2.14 -13.37 4.97
C HIS A 37 3.10 -12.92 3.85
N ALA A 38 3.23 -11.60 3.68
CA ALA A 38 4.13 -11.06 2.68
C ALA A 38 5.58 -11.29 3.10
N ASP A 39 6.38 -11.85 2.20
CA ASP A 39 7.82 -11.96 2.45
C ASP A 39 8.51 -10.72 1.86
N SER A 40 9.83 -10.68 1.94
CA SER A 40 10.60 -9.53 1.47
C SER A 40 10.36 -9.22 0.00
N LEU A 41 10.29 -10.26 -0.82
CA LEU A 41 10.08 -10.08 -2.25
C LEU A 41 8.67 -9.55 -2.53
N ASP A 42 7.67 -10.11 -1.86
CA ASP A 42 6.29 -9.64 -2.00
C ASP A 42 6.20 -8.16 -1.65
N PHE A 43 6.83 -7.78 -0.56
CA PHE A 43 6.77 -6.39 -0.10
C PHE A 43 7.46 -5.44 -1.07
N VAL A 44 8.62 -5.84 -1.61
CA VAL A 44 9.32 -5.03 -2.59
C VAL A 44 8.45 -4.83 -3.84
N GLU A 45 7.78 -5.89 -4.29
CA GLU A 45 6.90 -5.80 -5.45
C GLU A 45 5.70 -4.89 -5.17
N LEU A 46 5.14 -4.96 -3.96
CA LEU A 46 4.05 -4.06 -3.57
C LEU A 46 4.49 -2.61 -3.63
N VAL A 47 5.66 -2.31 -3.08
CA VAL A 47 6.18 -0.94 -3.08
C VAL A 47 6.38 -0.44 -4.51
N MET A 48 6.92 -1.28 -5.37
CA MET A 48 7.12 -0.92 -6.78
C MET A 48 5.79 -0.63 -7.48
N GLU A 49 4.76 -1.43 -7.19
CA GLU A 49 3.44 -1.21 -7.76
C GLU A 49 2.85 0.12 -7.29
N PHE A 50 3.03 0.44 -6.01
CA PHE A 50 2.56 1.72 -5.47
C PHE A 50 3.28 2.88 -6.15
N GLU A 51 4.59 2.75 -6.35
CA GLU A 51 5.37 3.80 -7.01
C GLU A 51 4.89 4.04 -8.44
N ASP A 52 4.63 2.96 -9.16
CA ASP A 52 4.14 3.05 -10.54
C ASP A 52 2.74 3.64 -10.61
N GLU A 53 1.84 3.13 -9.77
CA GLU A 53 0.44 3.53 -9.81
C GLU A 53 0.24 4.99 -9.40
N PHE A 54 0.98 5.43 -8.40
CA PHE A 54 0.81 6.77 -7.84
C PHE A 54 1.89 7.75 -8.30
N GLU A 55 2.78 7.33 -9.17
CA GLU A 55 3.86 8.16 -9.70
C GLU A 55 4.62 8.87 -8.58
N THR A 56 5.02 8.11 -7.58
CA THR A 56 5.74 8.63 -6.43
C THR A 56 6.88 7.70 -6.07
N SER A 57 7.79 8.17 -5.26
CA SER A 57 8.92 7.38 -4.75
C SER A 57 8.68 6.99 -3.32
N VAL A 58 9.04 5.77 -2.97
CA VAL A 58 8.99 5.31 -1.58
C VAL A 58 10.41 4.92 -1.20
N PRO A 59 11.15 5.80 -0.52
CA PRO A 59 12.50 5.47 -0.07
C PRO A 59 12.49 4.26 0.86
N ASP A 60 13.60 3.52 0.89
CA ASP A 60 13.71 2.33 1.73
C ASP A 60 13.35 2.59 3.18
N GLU A 61 13.77 3.75 3.70
CA GLU A 61 13.46 4.13 5.09
C GLU A 61 11.96 4.21 5.35
N GLU A 62 11.23 4.75 4.38
CA GLU A 62 9.78 4.87 4.51
C GLU A 62 9.10 3.53 4.32
N ALA A 63 9.62 2.73 3.38
CA ALA A 63 9.08 1.38 3.15
C ALA A 63 9.18 0.54 4.42
N GLU A 64 10.28 0.65 5.15
CA GLU A 64 10.48 -0.10 6.39
C GLU A 64 9.46 0.24 7.47
N LYS A 65 8.89 1.43 7.42
CA LYS A 65 7.88 1.87 8.38
C LYS A 65 6.47 1.43 8.01
N MET A 66 6.29 0.99 6.77
CA MET A 66 4.97 0.61 6.27
C MET A 66 4.62 -0.81 6.68
N LYS A 67 4.10 -0.96 7.87
CA LYS A 67 3.76 -2.27 8.44
C LYS A 67 2.32 -2.69 8.14
N THR A 68 1.43 -1.73 7.93
CA THR A 68 0.02 -2.00 7.65
C THR A 68 -0.39 -1.31 6.35
N VAL A 69 -1.53 -1.74 5.84
CA VAL A 69 -2.12 -1.12 4.64
C VAL A 69 -2.39 0.36 4.91
N GLY A 70 -2.85 0.69 6.12
CA GLY A 70 -3.08 2.08 6.50
C GLY A 70 -1.83 2.95 6.45
N HIS A 71 -0.68 2.40 6.86
CA HIS A 71 0.58 3.13 6.78
C HIS A 71 0.91 3.47 5.32
N ALA A 72 0.68 2.51 4.42
CA ALA A 72 0.93 2.74 3.00
C ALA A 72 -0.01 3.82 2.45
N ILE A 73 -1.28 3.75 2.81
CA ILE A 73 -2.27 4.74 2.39
C ILE A 73 -1.86 6.13 2.86
N ASP A 74 -1.49 6.26 4.13
CA ASP A 74 -1.12 7.54 4.71
C ASP A 74 0.14 8.11 4.06
N TYR A 75 1.12 7.27 3.78
CA TYR A 75 2.33 7.73 3.12
C TYR A 75 2.01 8.28 1.73
N ILE A 76 1.25 7.52 0.95
CA ILE A 76 0.90 7.92 -0.42
C ILE A 76 0.04 9.18 -0.41
N LYS A 77 -0.89 9.26 0.52
CA LYS A 77 -1.74 10.43 0.69
C LYS A 77 -0.88 11.69 0.89
N THR A 78 0.09 11.60 1.77
CA THR A 78 1.00 12.72 2.03
C THR A 78 1.86 13.04 0.82
N ALA A 79 2.40 12.01 0.18
CA ALA A 79 3.28 12.19 -0.97
C ALA A 79 2.54 12.80 -2.18
N ARG A 80 1.26 12.49 -2.33
CA ARG A 80 0.46 13.01 -3.45
C ARG A 80 -0.29 14.30 -3.09
N GLY A 81 -0.23 14.72 -1.84
CA GLY A 81 -0.94 15.90 -1.39
C GLY A 81 -2.45 15.74 -1.44
N ALA A 82 -2.94 14.52 -1.24
CA ALA A 82 -4.37 14.24 -1.29
C ALA A 82 -5.10 14.76 -0.05
N ASN A 83 -6.38 15.05 -0.22
CA ASN A 83 -7.22 15.52 0.86
C ASN A 83 -8.04 14.41 1.47
#